data_966169b5f2a932e17b3c932e30d9639d
#
_entry.id   966169b5f2a932e17b3c932e30d9639d
#
_cell.length_a   1.000
_cell.length_b   1.000
_cell.length_c   1.000
_cell.angle_alpha   90.00
_cell.angle_beta   90.00
_cell.angle_gamma   90.00
#
_symmetry.space_group_name_H-M   'P 1'
#
loop_
_entity.id
_entity.type
_entity.pdbx_description
1 polymer ?
#
loop_
_entity_poly.entity_id
_entity_poly.type
_entity_poly.pdbx_seq_one_letter_code
_entity_poly.pdbx_strand_id
1 'polypeptide(L)'
;MAARVLDGKAVAAAIRGELAEEVERLAAAGRRPTLAAVLVGDDEASHIYVGSKQRAAERSGIGSRRVELGAEASQKDVLAAVAELNADEGVHGILVQLPLPAGLDPTEVQDAIDPAKDVDGLHPENEGRLLRGDPRFAPCTAIGIVELLRRERVPVEGSHAVIVGRGLLVGRPLAVLLSAKAPGANATVTLCHTGTRGLSGFTRQADVLVAAAGRPAMITPEMVKPGAAVVDVGNHRAGDRIVGDVAPGVAEVAGALTPVPGGVGPMTVAMLLANTVAAARQP
;
A
#
# COMPACT_ATOMS: atom_id res chain seq x y z
N MET A 1 -10.89 -28.15 -2.20
CA MET A 1 -9.82 -27.80 -3.19
C MET A 1 -9.02 -26.68 -2.58
N ALA A 2 -7.68 -26.67 -2.74
CA ALA A 2 -6.86 -25.58 -2.23
C ALA A 2 -7.23 -24.24 -2.91
N ALA A 3 -7.18 -23.13 -2.17
CA ALA A 3 -7.43 -21.80 -2.69
C ALA A 3 -6.52 -21.46 -3.88
N ARG A 4 -7.04 -20.77 -4.89
CA ARG A 4 -6.24 -20.19 -5.97
C ARG A 4 -5.33 -19.11 -5.39
N VAL A 5 -4.06 -19.10 -5.77
CA VAL A 5 -3.11 -18.08 -5.33
C VAL A 5 -3.37 -16.76 -6.06
N LEU A 6 -3.52 -15.67 -5.30
CA LEU A 6 -3.51 -14.30 -5.82
C LEU A 6 -2.06 -13.81 -5.80
N ASP A 7 -1.33 -13.98 -6.92
CA ASP A 7 0.13 -13.77 -6.98
C ASP A 7 0.49 -12.29 -7.15
N GLY A 8 0.59 -11.57 -6.02
CA GLY A 8 0.99 -10.16 -6.04
C GLY A 8 2.40 -9.91 -6.56
N LYS A 9 3.31 -10.88 -6.45
CA LYS A 9 4.67 -10.76 -6.98
C LYS A 9 4.67 -10.77 -8.51
N ALA A 10 3.89 -11.66 -9.12
CA ALA A 10 3.75 -11.72 -10.59
C ALA A 10 3.05 -10.47 -11.13
N VAL A 11 1.94 -10.06 -10.49
CA VAL A 11 1.21 -8.85 -10.87
C VAL A 11 2.07 -7.60 -10.73
N ALA A 12 2.80 -7.44 -9.62
CA ALA A 12 3.72 -6.31 -9.41
C ALA A 12 4.86 -6.30 -10.44
N ALA A 13 5.34 -7.45 -10.89
CA ALA A 13 6.36 -7.54 -11.94
C ALA A 13 5.81 -7.05 -13.29
N ALA A 14 4.58 -7.44 -13.64
CA ALA A 14 3.90 -6.99 -14.85
C ALA A 14 3.72 -5.46 -14.85
N ILE A 15 3.23 -4.89 -13.73
CA ILE A 15 3.07 -3.43 -13.60
C ILE A 15 4.41 -2.70 -13.80
N ARG A 16 5.49 -3.18 -13.18
CA ARG A 16 6.80 -2.55 -13.38
C ARG A 16 7.30 -2.65 -14.81
N GLY A 17 7.00 -3.74 -15.52
CA GLY A 17 7.28 -3.85 -16.95
C GLY A 17 6.52 -2.82 -17.79
N GLU A 18 5.23 -2.64 -17.51
CA GLU A 18 4.38 -1.65 -18.18
C GLU A 18 4.86 -0.20 -17.90
N LEU A 19 5.40 0.08 -16.72
CA LEU A 19 5.94 1.40 -16.38
C LEU A 19 7.25 1.71 -17.07
N ALA A 20 8.05 0.71 -17.48
CA ALA A 20 9.38 0.93 -18.02
C ALA A 20 9.36 1.79 -19.29
N GLU A 21 8.46 1.53 -20.22
CA GLU A 21 8.30 2.33 -21.45
C GLU A 21 7.97 3.79 -21.16
N GLU A 22 7.11 4.02 -20.18
CA GLU A 22 6.72 5.37 -19.78
C GLU A 22 7.87 6.11 -19.10
N VAL A 23 8.64 5.41 -18.26
CA VAL A 23 9.85 5.97 -17.62
C VAL A 23 10.87 6.38 -18.66
N GLU A 24 11.12 5.55 -19.69
CA GLU A 24 12.02 5.87 -20.79
C GLU A 24 11.54 7.10 -21.57
N ARG A 25 10.25 7.18 -21.87
CA ARG A 25 9.65 8.32 -22.57
C ARG A 25 9.81 9.63 -21.79
N LEU A 26 9.54 9.61 -20.49
CA LEU A 26 9.69 10.78 -19.61
C LEU A 26 11.16 11.18 -19.45
N ALA A 27 12.05 10.21 -19.31
CA ALA A 27 13.49 10.46 -19.20
C ALA A 27 14.05 11.07 -20.49
N ALA A 28 13.62 10.61 -21.68
CA ALA A 28 14.00 11.18 -22.97
C ALA A 28 13.50 12.62 -23.15
N ALA A 29 12.38 12.98 -22.49
CA ALA A 29 11.88 14.35 -22.43
C ALA A 29 12.55 15.23 -21.35
N GLY A 30 13.62 14.74 -20.69
CA GLY A 30 14.36 15.45 -19.64
C GLY A 30 13.67 15.41 -18.26
N ARG A 31 12.62 14.62 -18.08
CA ARG A 31 11.83 14.51 -16.83
C ARG A 31 11.89 13.09 -16.28
N ARG A 32 13.07 12.61 -15.91
CA ARG A 32 13.22 11.28 -15.32
C ARG A 32 12.47 11.21 -13.99
N PRO A 33 11.45 10.33 -13.85
CA PRO A 33 10.77 10.14 -12.57
C PRO A 33 11.77 9.84 -11.47
N THR A 34 11.69 10.53 -10.34
CA THR A 34 12.63 10.37 -9.22
C THR A 34 11.87 10.30 -7.91
N LEU A 35 12.11 9.23 -7.15
CA LEU A 35 11.58 8.99 -5.82
C LEU A 35 12.62 9.34 -4.76
N ALA A 36 12.28 10.23 -3.84
CA ALA A 36 13.06 10.49 -2.64
C ALA A 36 12.48 9.73 -1.45
N ALA A 37 13.33 9.02 -0.72
CA ALA A 37 12.97 8.32 0.52
C ALA A 37 13.72 8.95 1.69
N VAL A 38 12.97 9.43 2.67
CA VAL A 38 13.49 9.94 3.95
C VAL A 38 13.43 8.82 4.97
N LEU A 39 14.56 8.53 5.60
CA LEU A 39 14.72 7.56 6.67
C LEU A 39 15.27 8.25 7.89
N VAL A 40 14.66 8.05 9.05
CA VAL A 40 15.08 8.64 10.32
C VAL A 40 15.36 7.53 11.31
N GLY A 41 16.55 7.56 11.90
CA GLY A 41 17.00 6.55 12.88
C GLY A 41 17.53 5.27 12.26
N ASP A 42 17.80 4.29 13.13
CA ASP A 42 18.59 3.09 12.81
C ASP A 42 17.74 1.80 12.82
N ASP A 43 16.40 1.91 12.69
CA ASP A 43 15.54 0.73 12.66
C ASP A 43 15.86 -0.15 11.45
N GLU A 44 16.38 -1.36 11.71
CA GLU A 44 16.84 -2.31 10.69
C GLU A 44 15.73 -2.64 9.67
N ALA A 45 14.49 -2.79 10.13
CA ALA A 45 13.37 -3.11 9.25
C ALA A 45 13.10 -1.97 8.26
N SER A 46 13.15 -0.73 8.74
CA SER A 46 12.99 0.48 7.91
C SER A 46 14.10 0.58 6.85
N HIS A 47 15.36 0.30 7.21
CA HIS A 47 16.47 0.25 6.26
C HIS A 47 16.28 -0.81 5.17
N ILE A 48 15.81 -2.00 5.53
CA ILE A 48 15.51 -3.08 4.58
C ILE A 48 14.38 -2.68 3.63
N TYR A 49 13.31 -2.07 4.15
CA TYR A 49 12.17 -1.63 3.32
C TYR A 49 12.54 -0.50 2.37
N VAL A 50 13.23 0.53 2.83
CA VAL A 50 13.72 1.63 1.98
C VAL A 50 14.65 1.07 0.91
N GLY A 51 15.63 0.25 1.27
CA GLY A 51 16.53 -0.39 0.32
C GLY A 51 15.80 -1.26 -0.74
N SER A 52 14.72 -1.93 -0.34
CA SER A 52 13.87 -2.69 -1.27
C SER A 52 13.15 -1.79 -2.27
N LYS A 53 12.56 -0.67 -1.80
CA LYS A 53 11.89 0.34 -2.64
C LYS A 53 12.86 0.98 -3.61
N GLN A 54 14.07 1.35 -3.15
CA GLN A 54 15.12 1.94 -3.99
C GLN A 54 15.56 0.99 -5.10
N ARG A 55 15.92 -0.26 -4.76
CA ARG A 55 16.28 -1.26 -5.77
C ARG A 55 15.15 -1.52 -6.77
N ALA A 56 13.89 -1.43 -6.35
CA ALA A 56 12.76 -1.55 -7.26
C ALA A 56 12.65 -0.34 -8.20
N ALA A 57 12.86 0.88 -7.70
CA ALA A 57 12.89 2.11 -8.50
C ALA A 57 14.00 2.07 -9.54
N GLU A 58 15.23 1.77 -9.15
CA GLU A 58 16.40 1.68 -10.03
C GLU A 58 16.20 0.66 -11.14
N ARG A 59 15.69 -0.55 -10.82
CA ARG A 59 15.39 -1.59 -11.82
C ARG A 59 14.30 -1.18 -12.81
N SER A 60 13.47 -0.22 -12.45
CA SER A 60 12.43 0.34 -13.32
C SER A 60 12.87 1.63 -14.04
N GLY A 61 14.17 2.00 -13.97
CA GLY A 61 14.70 3.22 -14.58
C GLY A 61 14.36 4.52 -13.83
N ILE A 62 13.62 4.43 -12.70
CA ILE A 62 13.23 5.56 -11.86
C ILE A 62 14.43 5.99 -11.03
N GLY A 63 14.69 7.31 -10.98
CA GLY A 63 15.72 7.88 -10.12
C GLY A 63 15.39 7.64 -8.65
N SER A 64 16.41 7.39 -7.84
CA SER A 64 16.25 7.17 -6.40
C SER A 64 17.18 8.09 -5.62
N ARG A 65 16.61 8.85 -4.69
CA ARG A 65 17.36 9.67 -3.72
C ARG A 65 17.06 9.18 -2.31
N ARG A 66 18.08 9.05 -1.50
CA ARG A 66 17.96 8.67 -0.10
C ARG A 66 18.43 9.81 0.78
N VAL A 67 17.62 10.19 1.74
CA VAL A 67 17.93 11.14 2.79
C VAL A 67 17.91 10.39 4.12
N GLU A 68 19.02 10.31 4.78
CA GLU A 68 19.17 9.65 6.08
C GLU A 68 19.41 10.68 7.17
N LEU A 69 18.61 10.60 8.21
CA LEU A 69 18.76 11.41 9.42
C LEU A 69 19.00 10.46 10.61
N GLY A 70 19.90 10.84 11.51
CA GLY A 70 20.20 10.05 12.71
C GLY A 70 19.00 9.93 13.66
N ALA A 71 19.10 9.02 14.63
CA ALA A 71 18.03 8.80 15.61
C ALA A 71 17.79 10.01 16.53
N GLU A 72 18.78 10.89 16.65
CA GLU A 72 18.72 12.14 17.42
C GLU A 72 18.15 13.33 16.63
N ALA A 73 17.78 13.13 15.36
CA ALA A 73 17.23 14.20 14.53
C ALA A 73 15.96 14.78 15.18
N SER A 74 15.91 16.10 15.24
CA SER A 74 14.73 16.81 15.74
C SER A 74 13.61 16.84 14.70
N GLN A 75 12.39 17.13 15.16
CA GLN A 75 11.25 17.38 14.27
C GLN A 75 11.60 18.44 13.21
N LYS A 76 12.30 19.51 13.61
CA LYS A 76 12.74 20.58 12.71
C LYS A 76 13.69 20.07 11.61
N ASP A 77 14.59 19.15 11.93
CA ASP A 77 15.54 18.60 10.95
C ASP A 77 14.80 17.76 9.90
N VAL A 78 13.82 16.95 10.34
CA VAL A 78 12.98 16.16 9.44
C VAL A 78 12.14 17.05 8.53
N LEU A 79 11.51 18.08 9.09
CA LEU A 79 10.71 19.04 8.31
C LEU A 79 11.58 19.85 7.33
N ALA A 80 12.81 20.20 7.71
CA ALA A 80 13.76 20.88 6.81
C ALA A 80 14.13 19.98 5.62
N ALA A 81 14.41 18.70 5.88
CA ALA A 81 14.70 17.74 4.81
C ALA A 81 13.50 17.56 3.85
N VAL A 82 12.27 17.51 4.37
CA VAL A 82 11.06 17.46 3.54
C VAL A 82 10.90 18.74 2.72
N ALA A 83 11.15 19.92 3.32
CA ALA A 83 11.06 21.21 2.61
C ALA A 83 12.08 21.32 1.46
N GLU A 84 13.32 20.83 1.66
CA GLU A 84 14.31 20.76 0.58
C GLU A 84 13.86 19.85 -0.58
N LEU A 85 13.28 18.71 -0.26
CA LEU A 85 12.76 17.79 -1.27
C LEU A 85 11.53 18.35 -1.99
N ASN A 86 10.66 19.09 -1.30
CA ASN A 86 9.53 19.79 -1.90
C ASN A 86 10.01 20.84 -2.92
N ALA A 87 11.08 21.58 -2.60
CA ALA A 87 11.64 22.63 -3.46
C ALA A 87 12.47 22.07 -4.65
N ASP A 88 12.88 20.82 -4.61
CA ASP A 88 13.69 20.20 -5.67
C ASP A 88 12.80 19.74 -6.83
N GLU A 89 12.86 20.46 -7.98
CA GLU A 89 12.12 20.11 -9.20
C GLU A 89 12.53 18.76 -9.80
N GLY A 90 13.73 18.25 -9.47
CA GLY A 90 14.20 16.93 -9.89
C GLY A 90 13.60 15.79 -9.07
N VAL A 91 12.88 16.07 -7.97
CA VAL A 91 12.18 15.10 -7.13
C VAL A 91 10.69 15.15 -7.42
N HIS A 92 10.13 14.03 -7.86
CA HIS A 92 8.73 13.90 -8.25
C HIS A 92 7.87 13.20 -7.21
N GLY A 93 8.49 12.36 -6.37
CA GLY A 93 7.79 11.69 -5.27
C GLY A 93 8.60 11.69 -4.00
N ILE A 94 7.95 11.90 -2.87
CA ILE A 94 8.55 11.88 -1.53
C ILE A 94 7.87 10.79 -0.72
N LEU A 95 8.67 9.98 -0.04
CA LEU A 95 8.25 8.97 0.90
C LEU A 95 9.00 9.20 2.22
N VAL A 96 8.29 9.33 3.32
CA VAL A 96 8.90 9.27 4.66
C VAL A 96 8.62 7.89 5.24
N GLN A 97 9.68 7.14 5.53
CA GLN A 97 9.54 5.78 6.04
C GLN A 97 9.09 5.79 7.50
N LEU A 98 7.97 5.13 7.76
CA LEU A 98 7.44 4.92 9.11
C LEU A 98 7.86 3.54 9.67
N PRO A 99 7.94 3.39 10.98
CA PRO A 99 7.72 4.41 12.02
C PRO A 99 8.88 5.40 12.15
N LEU A 100 8.59 6.61 12.64
CA LEU A 100 9.62 7.56 13.06
C LEU A 100 10.08 7.24 14.48
N PRO A 101 11.29 7.67 14.89
CA PRO A 101 11.75 7.61 16.27
C PRO A 101 10.78 8.27 17.25
N ALA A 102 10.79 7.79 18.51
CA ALA A 102 9.96 8.36 19.56
C ALA A 102 10.24 9.86 19.78
N GLY A 103 9.18 10.65 19.92
CA GLY A 103 9.26 12.11 20.10
C GLY A 103 9.07 12.91 18.81
N LEU A 104 9.06 12.27 17.65
CA LEU A 104 8.68 12.89 16.38
C LEU A 104 7.19 12.68 16.10
N ASP A 105 6.53 13.70 15.55
CA ASP A 105 5.13 13.60 15.10
C ASP A 105 5.10 13.20 13.61
N PRO A 106 4.70 11.95 13.30
CA PRO A 106 4.61 11.51 11.92
C PRO A 106 3.51 12.23 11.13
N THR A 107 2.48 12.75 11.80
CA THR A 107 1.39 13.47 11.14
C THR A 107 1.89 14.79 10.60
N GLU A 108 2.59 15.58 11.43
CA GLU A 108 3.17 16.85 11.01
C GLU A 108 4.15 16.67 9.84
N VAL A 109 4.94 15.59 9.85
CA VAL A 109 5.87 15.29 8.76
C VAL A 109 5.14 14.92 7.47
N GLN A 110 4.09 14.11 7.54
CA GLN A 110 3.27 13.76 6.37
C GLN A 110 2.55 14.98 5.79
N ASP A 111 2.00 15.83 6.64
CA ASP A 111 1.29 17.05 6.24
C ASP A 111 2.23 18.11 5.64
N ALA A 112 3.54 18.01 5.89
CA ALA A 112 4.55 18.90 5.31
C ALA A 112 4.98 18.51 3.88
N ILE A 113 4.66 17.32 3.41
CA ILE A 113 4.96 16.89 2.04
C ILE A 113 4.04 17.66 1.07
N ASP A 114 4.59 18.16 -0.04
CA ASP A 114 3.76 18.71 -1.11
C ASP A 114 2.76 17.64 -1.60
N PRO A 115 1.43 17.91 -1.58
CA PRO A 115 0.43 16.97 -2.05
C PRO A 115 0.66 16.45 -3.47
N ALA A 116 1.35 17.21 -4.33
CA ALA A 116 1.72 16.80 -5.67
C ALA A 116 2.90 15.82 -5.69
N LYS A 117 3.67 15.72 -4.59
CA LYS A 117 4.80 14.81 -4.40
C LYS A 117 4.51 13.72 -3.37
N ASP A 118 3.36 13.73 -2.71
CA ASP A 118 2.91 12.70 -1.76
C ASP A 118 2.51 11.41 -2.51
N VAL A 119 3.49 10.69 -3.02
CA VAL A 119 3.26 9.47 -3.83
C VAL A 119 2.83 8.25 -2.99
N ASP A 120 2.89 8.33 -1.68
CA ASP A 120 2.31 7.32 -0.78
C ASP A 120 0.81 7.56 -0.53
N GLY A 121 0.31 8.77 -0.84
CA GLY A 121 -1.11 9.13 -0.82
C GLY A 121 -1.67 9.33 0.59
N LEU A 122 -0.87 9.84 1.52
CA LEU A 122 -1.21 9.97 2.95
C LEU A 122 -1.45 11.43 3.38
N HIS A 123 -1.19 12.40 2.49
CA HIS A 123 -1.46 13.80 2.77
C HIS A 123 -2.97 14.06 2.85
N PRO A 124 -3.48 14.87 3.81
CA PRO A 124 -4.90 15.14 3.99
C PRO A 124 -5.62 15.64 2.74
N GLU A 125 -4.95 16.42 1.88
CA GLU A 125 -5.51 16.85 0.59
C GLU A 125 -5.78 15.65 -0.33
N ASN A 126 -4.84 14.72 -0.44
CA ASN A 126 -4.99 13.52 -1.27
C ASN A 126 -6.05 12.57 -0.70
N GLU A 127 -6.11 12.41 0.64
CA GLU A 127 -7.19 11.67 1.31
C GLU A 127 -8.57 12.31 1.07
N GLY A 128 -8.66 13.64 1.15
CA GLY A 128 -9.88 14.38 0.86
C GLY A 128 -10.33 14.23 -0.60
N ARG A 129 -9.38 14.27 -1.55
CA ARG A 129 -9.65 14.03 -2.98
C ARG A 129 -10.10 12.60 -3.24
N LEU A 130 -9.49 11.61 -2.58
CA LEU A 130 -9.91 10.22 -2.66
C LEU A 130 -11.37 10.05 -2.22
N LEU A 131 -11.74 10.64 -1.09
CA LEU A 131 -13.12 10.59 -0.58
C LEU A 131 -14.13 11.23 -1.54
N ARG A 132 -13.71 12.26 -2.29
CA ARG A 132 -14.54 12.93 -3.30
C ARG A 132 -14.64 12.16 -4.63
N GLY A 133 -13.85 11.09 -4.80
CA GLY A 133 -13.80 10.31 -6.03
C GLY A 133 -12.92 10.92 -7.14
N ASP A 134 -12.03 11.86 -6.79
CA ASP A 134 -11.05 12.50 -7.68
C ASP A 134 -9.64 12.40 -7.09
N PRO A 135 -9.10 11.20 -6.86
CA PRO A 135 -7.79 11.03 -6.25
C PRO A 135 -6.68 11.50 -7.19
N ARG A 136 -5.75 12.35 -6.67
CA ARG A 136 -4.45 12.57 -7.31
C ARG A 136 -3.55 11.36 -7.06
N PHE A 137 -3.39 11.02 -5.79
CA PHE A 137 -2.78 9.78 -5.31
C PHE A 137 -3.68 9.17 -4.24
N ALA A 138 -3.56 7.87 -4.04
CA ALA A 138 -4.22 7.16 -2.96
C ALA A 138 -3.22 6.20 -2.30
N PRO A 139 -3.44 5.79 -1.04
CA PRO A 139 -2.51 4.95 -0.31
C PRO A 139 -2.10 3.70 -1.10
N CYS A 140 -0.79 3.54 -1.31
CA CYS A 140 -0.21 2.55 -2.23
C CYS A 140 -0.67 1.13 -1.95
N THR A 141 -0.79 0.73 -0.68
CA THR A 141 -1.28 -0.60 -0.32
C THR A 141 -2.74 -0.79 -0.72
N ALA A 142 -3.58 0.21 -0.50
CA ALA A 142 -5.01 0.13 -0.82
C ALA A 142 -5.25 0.04 -2.33
N ILE A 143 -4.62 0.90 -3.14
CA ILE A 143 -4.72 0.80 -4.62
C ILE A 143 -4.08 -0.49 -5.14
N GLY A 144 -3.01 -0.97 -4.49
CA GLY A 144 -2.38 -2.24 -4.84
C GLY A 144 -3.30 -3.43 -4.63
N ILE A 145 -4.13 -3.43 -3.59
CA ILE A 145 -5.14 -4.47 -3.37
C ILE A 145 -6.21 -4.42 -4.46
N VAL A 146 -6.74 -3.24 -4.79
CA VAL A 146 -7.74 -3.09 -5.87
C VAL A 146 -7.18 -3.59 -7.20
N GLU A 147 -5.96 -3.20 -7.53
CA GLU A 147 -5.31 -3.60 -8.78
C GLU A 147 -4.99 -5.11 -8.83
N LEU A 148 -4.60 -5.71 -7.70
CA LEU A 148 -4.40 -7.14 -7.58
C LEU A 148 -5.72 -7.88 -7.84
N LEU A 149 -6.80 -7.52 -7.16
CA LEU A 149 -8.12 -8.12 -7.35
C LEU A 149 -8.60 -8.01 -8.80
N ARG A 150 -8.40 -6.84 -9.41
CA ARG A 150 -8.78 -6.59 -10.82
C ARG A 150 -8.00 -7.47 -11.79
N ARG A 151 -6.66 -7.52 -11.67
CA ARG A 151 -5.79 -8.33 -12.56
C ARG A 151 -5.99 -9.82 -12.37
N GLU A 152 -6.23 -10.24 -11.15
CA GLU A 152 -6.57 -11.61 -10.79
C GLU A 152 -8.03 -11.97 -11.09
N ARG A 153 -8.82 -11.05 -11.69
CA ARG A 153 -10.20 -11.24 -12.10
C ARG A 153 -11.09 -11.73 -10.96
N VAL A 154 -10.86 -11.21 -9.75
CA VAL A 154 -11.78 -11.43 -8.63
C VAL A 154 -13.05 -10.60 -8.87
N PRO A 155 -14.25 -11.19 -8.81
CA PRO A 155 -15.50 -10.46 -9.04
C PRO A 155 -15.79 -9.56 -7.83
N VAL A 156 -15.50 -8.27 -7.96
CA VAL A 156 -15.69 -7.26 -6.89
C VAL A 156 -17.02 -6.52 -7.08
N GLU A 157 -17.40 -6.21 -8.31
CA GLU A 157 -18.65 -5.49 -8.59
C GLU A 157 -19.87 -6.25 -8.08
N GLY A 158 -20.72 -5.56 -7.30
CA GLY A 158 -21.90 -6.13 -6.68
C GLY A 158 -21.62 -7.10 -5.53
N SER A 159 -20.35 -7.38 -5.20
CA SER A 159 -19.97 -8.28 -4.10
C SER A 159 -20.09 -7.61 -2.73
N HIS A 160 -20.07 -8.41 -1.67
CA HIS A 160 -19.87 -7.93 -0.30
C HIS A 160 -18.40 -8.02 0.08
N ALA A 161 -17.74 -6.88 0.17
CA ALA A 161 -16.36 -6.77 0.66
C ALA A 161 -16.36 -6.46 2.16
N VAL A 162 -15.68 -7.29 2.96
CA VAL A 162 -15.48 -7.06 4.38
C VAL A 162 -14.01 -6.78 4.64
N ILE A 163 -13.72 -5.64 5.24
CA ILE A 163 -12.36 -5.21 5.58
C ILE A 163 -12.22 -5.25 7.09
N VAL A 164 -11.25 -6.00 7.59
CA VAL A 164 -10.93 -6.10 9.02
C VAL A 164 -9.70 -5.24 9.32
N GLY A 165 -9.91 -4.06 9.86
CA GLY A 165 -8.92 -3.03 10.14
C GLY A 165 -9.36 -1.68 9.55
N ARG A 166 -9.12 -0.59 10.28
CA ARG A 166 -9.52 0.79 9.89
C ARG A 166 -8.35 1.78 9.89
N GLY A 167 -7.14 1.28 9.64
CA GLY A 167 -5.94 2.11 9.53
C GLY A 167 -5.97 3.02 8.30
N LEU A 168 -5.21 4.13 8.36
CA LEU A 168 -5.10 5.11 7.27
C LEU A 168 -4.38 4.53 6.04
N LEU A 169 -3.45 3.62 6.24
CA LEU A 169 -2.69 3.03 5.14
C LEU A 169 -3.51 2.05 4.28
N VAL A 170 -4.53 1.39 4.87
CA VAL A 170 -5.26 0.32 4.17
C VAL A 170 -6.76 0.40 4.39
N GLY A 171 -7.25 0.18 5.60
CA GLY A 171 -8.67 -0.12 5.80
C GLY A 171 -9.61 0.98 5.34
N ARG A 172 -9.39 2.22 5.78
CA ARG A 172 -10.21 3.38 5.39
C ARG A 172 -10.13 3.68 3.89
N PRO A 173 -8.95 3.89 3.30
CA PRO A 173 -8.85 4.20 1.88
C PRO A 173 -9.36 3.06 1.00
N LEU A 174 -9.12 1.81 1.38
CA LEU A 174 -9.63 0.65 0.65
C LEU A 174 -11.15 0.58 0.67
N ALA A 175 -11.80 0.94 1.79
CA ALA A 175 -13.25 1.00 1.86
C ALA A 175 -13.83 2.02 0.87
N VAL A 176 -13.20 3.19 0.75
CA VAL A 176 -13.58 4.20 -0.24
C VAL A 176 -13.36 3.69 -1.66
N LEU A 177 -12.18 3.12 -1.94
CA LEU A 177 -11.85 2.61 -3.27
C LEU A 177 -12.79 1.49 -3.73
N LEU A 178 -13.06 0.48 -2.87
CA LEU A 178 -13.92 -0.65 -3.23
C LEU A 178 -15.39 -0.25 -3.38
N SER A 179 -15.87 0.78 -2.69
CA SER A 179 -17.24 1.29 -2.82
C SER A 179 -17.42 2.26 -4.02
N ALA A 180 -16.34 2.70 -4.64
CA ALA A 180 -16.40 3.63 -5.76
C ALA A 180 -17.03 2.98 -7.00
N LYS A 181 -17.78 3.78 -7.77
CA LYS A 181 -18.31 3.34 -9.09
C LYS A 181 -17.20 3.39 -10.15
N ALA A 182 -16.31 2.38 -10.10
CA ALA A 182 -15.13 2.30 -10.97
C ALA A 182 -14.83 0.82 -11.33
N PRO A 183 -14.10 0.56 -12.42
CA PRO A 183 -13.63 -0.79 -12.76
C PRO A 183 -12.80 -1.43 -11.63
N GLY A 184 -13.15 -2.68 -11.25
CA GLY A 184 -12.52 -3.40 -10.14
C GLY A 184 -12.98 -2.98 -8.74
N ALA A 185 -14.07 -2.21 -8.66
CA ALA A 185 -14.72 -1.73 -7.44
C ALA A 185 -16.23 -1.94 -7.51
N ASN A 186 -17.05 -1.02 -6.98
CA ASN A 186 -18.53 -1.07 -6.97
C ASN A 186 -19.09 -2.19 -6.09
N ALA A 187 -18.43 -2.44 -4.94
CA ALA A 187 -18.85 -3.39 -3.92
C ALA A 187 -19.67 -2.73 -2.82
N THR A 188 -20.47 -3.54 -2.11
CA THR A 188 -20.97 -3.18 -0.78
C THR A 188 -19.85 -3.43 0.23
N VAL A 189 -19.46 -2.43 1.02
CA VAL A 189 -18.31 -2.53 1.91
C VAL A 189 -18.72 -2.47 3.37
N THR A 190 -18.25 -3.44 4.16
CA THR A 190 -18.33 -3.43 5.62
C THR A 190 -16.93 -3.25 6.19
N LEU A 191 -16.73 -2.20 6.99
CA LEU A 191 -15.46 -1.93 7.67
C LEU A 191 -15.54 -2.36 9.14
N CYS A 192 -14.83 -3.43 9.50
CA CYS A 192 -14.75 -3.97 10.84
C CYS A 192 -13.49 -3.49 11.56
N HIS A 193 -13.55 -3.40 12.90
CA HIS A 193 -12.44 -2.91 13.71
C HIS A 193 -12.52 -3.45 15.15
N THR A 194 -11.63 -3.05 16.03
CA THR A 194 -11.55 -3.52 17.43
C THR A 194 -12.83 -3.32 18.26
N GLY A 195 -13.69 -2.39 17.88
CA GLY A 195 -15.01 -2.19 18.50
C GLY A 195 -16.15 -3.01 17.87
N THR A 196 -15.87 -3.80 16.82
CA THR A 196 -16.90 -4.61 16.16
C THR A 196 -17.28 -5.80 17.00
N ARG A 197 -18.56 -5.92 17.35
CA ARG A 197 -19.11 -7.08 18.06
C ARG A 197 -19.49 -8.17 17.06
N GLY A 198 -19.19 -9.42 17.36
CA GLY A 198 -19.57 -10.56 16.52
C GLY A 198 -18.87 -10.56 15.15
N LEU A 199 -17.57 -10.24 15.10
CA LEU A 199 -16.77 -10.11 13.88
C LEU A 199 -17.00 -11.26 12.90
N SER A 200 -17.03 -12.51 13.36
CA SER A 200 -17.26 -13.68 12.51
C SER A 200 -18.59 -13.66 11.75
N GLY A 201 -19.60 -12.95 12.28
CA GLY A 201 -20.87 -12.77 11.61
C GLY A 201 -20.77 -11.94 10.34
N PHE A 202 -19.85 -10.98 10.31
CA PHE A 202 -19.57 -10.16 9.14
C PHE A 202 -18.62 -10.88 8.16
N THR A 203 -17.53 -11.44 8.66
CA THR A 203 -16.49 -12.04 7.82
C THR A 203 -17.01 -13.26 7.04
N ARG A 204 -17.92 -14.05 7.62
CA ARG A 204 -18.58 -15.18 6.94
C ARG A 204 -19.57 -14.79 5.84
N GLN A 205 -19.90 -13.52 5.70
CA GLN A 205 -20.76 -13.03 4.61
C GLN A 205 -19.93 -12.47 3.45
N ALA A 206 -18.60 -12.32 3.63
CA ALA A 206 -17.73 -11.69 2.67
C ALA A 206 -17.53 -12.56 1.41
N ASP A 207 -17.78 -11.99 0.25
CA ASP A 207 -17.28 -12.51 -1.03
C ASP A 207 -15.80 -12.17 -1.22
N VAL A 208 -15.41 -10.97 -0.73
CA VAL A 208 -14.03 -10.52 -0.64
C VAL A 208 -13.73 -10.14 0.80
N LEU A 209 -12.81 -10.85 1.44
CA LEU A 209 -12.37 -10.59 2.81
C LEU A 209 -10.94 -10.03 2.80
N VAL A 210 -10.77 -8.83 3.38
CA VAL A 210 -9.44 -8.21 3.52
C VAL A 210 -9.05 -8.18 4.99
N ALA A 211 -7.98 -8.88 5.34
CA ALA A 211 -7.41 -8.92 6.68
C ALA A 211 -6.27 -7.89 6.79
N ALA A 212 -6.54 -6.78 7.47
CA ALA A 212 -5.61 -5.67 7.73
C ALA A 212 -5.67 -5.26 9.22
N ALA A 213 -5.73 -6.26 10.11
CA ALA A 213 -5.91 -6.09 11.54
C ALA A 213 -4.59 -5.87 12.29
N GLY A 214 -3.45 -6.19 11.68
CA GLY A 214 -2.14 -6.13 12.31
C GLY A 214 -1.96 -7.16 13.43
N ARG A 215 -2.64 -8.31 13.34
CA ARG A 215 -2.60 -9.38 14.33
C ARG A 215 -2.40 -10.74 13.67
N PRO A 216 -1.29 -11.43 13.95
CA PRO A 216 -0.97 -12.72 13.33
C PRO A 216 -2.11 -13.75 13.48
N ALA A 217 -2.45 -14.42 12.37
CA ALA A 217 -3.41 -15.52 12.33
C ALA A 217 -4.79 -15.22 12.96
N MET A 218 -5.21 -13.95 12.96
CA MET A 218 -6.48 -13.52 13.55
C MET A 218 -7.70 -14.06 12.79
N ILE A 219 -7.59 -14.16 11.47
CA ILE A 219 -8.67 -14.69 10.62
C ILE A 219 -8.51 -16.21 10.53
N THR A 220 -9.44 -16.94 11.14
CA THR A 220 -9.44 -18.40 11.17
C THR A 220 -10.37 -18.98 10.10
N PRO A 221 -10.26 -20.28 9.76
CA PRO A 221 -11.13 -20.92 8.75
C PRO A 221 -12.63 -20.74 9.01
N GLU A 222 -13.04 -20.78 10.28
CA GLU A 222 -14.44 -20.64 10.70
C GLU A 222 -14.99 -19.22 10.49
N MET A 223 -14.12 -18.26 10.25
CA MET A 223 -14.46 -16.86 9.98
C MET A 223 -14.59 -16.55 8.50
N VAL A 224 -14.30 -17.50 7.62
CA VAL A 224 -14.28 -17.30 6.17
C VAL A 224 -15.47 -17.97 5.51
N LYS A 225 -16.15 -17.25 4.61
CA LYS A 225 -17.16 -17.82 3.73
C LYS A 225 -16.50 -18.81 2.76
N PRO A 226 -16.99 -20.06 2.62
CA PRO A 226 -16.45 -20.99 1.64
C PRO A 226 -16.45 -20.38 0.23
N GLY A 227 -15.31 -20.45 -0.43
CA GLY A 227 -15.13 -19.89 -1.78
C GLY A 227 -14.81 -18.39 -1.84
N ALA A 228 -14.75 -17.67 -0.72
CA ALA A 228 -14.39 -16.24 -0.71
C ALA A 228 -12.98 -15.99 -1.23
N ALA A 229 -12.76 -14.81 -1.82
CA ALA A 229 -11.43 -14.30 -2.07
C ALA A 229 -10.90 -13.64 -0.79
N VAL A 230 -9.72 -14.05 -0.32
CA VAL A 230 -9.12 -13.55 0.92
C VAL A 230 -7.82 -12.82 0.60
N VAL A 231 -7.72 -11.58 1.05
CA VAL A 231 -6.51 -10.75 0.92
C VAL A 231 -5.90 -10.57 2.31
N ASP A 232 -4.73 -11.12 2.51
CA ASP A 232 -3.94 -10.99 3.73
C ASP A 232 -2.94 -9.84 3.59
N VAL A 233 -3.14 -8.78 4.38
CA VAL A 233 -2.27 -7.59 4.42
C VAL A 233 -1.23 -7.70 5.53
N GLY A 234 -1.40 -8.66 6.44
CA GLY A 234 -0.51 -8.86 7.58
C GLY A 234 0.94 -9.11 7.15
N ASN A 235 1.87 -8.57 7.92
CA ASN A 235 3.30 -8.74 7.71
C ASN A 235 4.01 -8.74 9.06
N HIS A 236 4.04 -9.92 9.69
CA HIS A 236 4.59 -10.08 11.03
C HIS A 236 5.80 -10.99 11.00
N ARG A 237 6.86 -10.62 11.72
CA ARG A 237 8.02 -11.46 11.90
C ARG A 237 7.74 -12.49 13.01
N ALA A 238 7.77 -13.76 12.66
CA ALA A 238 7.65 -14.89 13.57
C ALA A 238 8.91 -15.77 13.47
N GLY A 239 9.93 -15.47 14.26
CA GLY A 239 11.28 -16.02 14.10
C GLY A 239 11.85 -15.63 12.72
N ASP A 240 12.23 -16.65 11.94
CA ASP A 240 12.78 -16.45 10.58
C ASP A 240 11.72 -16.42 9.48
N ARG A 241 10.44 -16.46 9.84
CA ARG A 241 9.33 -16.46 8.89
C ARG A 241 8.54 -15.17 8.97
N ILE A 242 7.95 -14.80 7.83
CA ILE A 242 6.93 -13.77 7.76
C ILE A 242 5.57 -14.47 7.74
N VAL A 243 4.64 -14.00 8.59
CA VAL A 243 3.27 -14.52 8.68
C VAL A 243 2.28 -13.36 8.54
N GLY A 244 1.09 -13.68 8.06
CA GLY A 244 0.02 -12.73 7.86
C GLY A 244 -1.00 -12.66 9.02
N ASP A 245 -2.06 -11.92 8.79
CA ASP A 245 -3.23 -11.84 9.66
C ASP A 245 -4.15 -13.07 9.49
N VAL A 246 -3.92 -13.88 8.45
CA VAL A 246 -4.77 -15.03 8.09
C VAL A 246 -4.09 -16.34 8.52
N ALA A 247 -4.85 -17.20 9.21
CA ALA A 247 -4.37 -18.51 9.64
C ALA A 247 -4.19 -19.46 8.46
N PRO A 248 -3.18 -20.36 8.49
CA PRO A 248 -2.86 -21.26 7.36
C PRO A 248 -4.04 -22.09 6.85
N GLY A 249 -4.88 -22.61 7.74
CA GLY A 249 -6.06 -23.43 7.40
C GLY A 249 -7.11 -22.72 6.54
N VAL A 250 -7.06 -21.39 6.41
CA VAL A 250 -7.96 -20.63 5.54
C VAL A 250 -7.79 -21.01 4.06
N ALA A 251 -6.61 -21.47 3.66
CA ALA A 251 -6.37 -21.94 2.29
C ALA A 251 -7.24 -23.15 1.87
N GLU A 252 -7.81 -23.87 2.83
CA GLU A 252 -8.69 -25.01 2.58
C GLU A 252 -10.16 -24.61 2.37
N VAL A 253 -10.53 -23.39 2.82
CA VAL A 253 -11.91 -22.84 2.81
C VAL A 253 -12.07 -21.77 1.74
N ALA A 254 -11.09 -20.91 1.57
CA ALA A 254 -11.12 -19.82 0.60
C ALA A 254 -11.11 -20.34 -0.85
N GLY A 255 -11.73 -19.59 -1.75
CA GLY A 255 -11.64 -19.83 -3.19
C GLY A 255 -10.36 -19.25 -3.80
N ALA A 256 -9.89 -18.14 -3.23
CA ALA A 256 -8.63 -17.49 -3.60
C ALA A 256 -7.99 -16.87 -2.37
N LEU A 257 -6.64 -16.81 -2.32
CA LEU A 257 -5.89 -16.29 -1.18
C LEU A 257 -4.56 -15.67 -1.63
N THR A 258 -4.22 -14.51 -1.07
CA THR A 258 -2.88 -13.95 -1.25
C THR A 258 -1.86 -14.69 -0.38
N PRO A 259 -0.67 -15.00 -0.90
CA PRO A 259 0.41 -15.55 -0.07
C PRO A 259 1.06 -14.46 0.79
N VAL A 260 1.57 -14.85 1.96
CA VAL A 260 2.43 -14.01 2.78
C VAL A 260 3.73 -14.79 3.05
N PRO A 261 4.89 -14.27 2.59
CA PRO A 261 5.09 -13.10 1.73
C PRO A 261 4.74 -13.35 0.26
N GLY A 262 4.59 -12.26 -0.51
CA GLY A 262 4.43 -12.34 -1.98
C GLY A 262 3.07 -11.87 -2.52
N GLY A 263 2.10 -11.60 -1.63
CA GLY A 263 0.80 -11.03 -1.99
C GLY A 263 0.82 -9.49 -2.04
N VAL A 264 0.36 -8.83 -0.98
CA VAL A 264 0.14 -7.37 -0.95
C VAL A 264 1.44 -6.56 -0.95
N GLY A 265 2.48 -7.00 -0.24
CA GLY A 265 3.73 -6.22 -0.12
C GLY A 265 4.37 -5.82 -1.46
N PRO A 266 4.58 -6.74 -2.41
CA PRO A 266 5.07 -6.39 -3.75
C PRO A 266 4.18 -5.39 -4.50
N MET A 267 2.86 -5.44 -4.30
CA MET A 267 1.90 -4.51 -4.90
C MET A 267 2.06 -3.09 -4.37
N THR A 268 2.28 -2.92 -3.06
CA THR A 268 2.55 -1.62 -2.45
C THR A 268 3.73 -0.92 -3.12
N VAL A 269 4.83 -1.65 -3.33
CA VAL A 269 6.02 -1.11 -4.01
C VAL A 269 5.71 -0.75 -5.47
N ALA A 270 4.99 -1.61 -6.20
CA ALA A 270 4.65 -1.33 -7.59
C ALA A 270 3.76 -0.08 -7.73
N MET A 271 2.80 0.11 -6.82
CA MET A 271 1.94 1.31 -6.82
C MET A 271 2.69 2.58 -6.43
N LEU A 272 3.65 2.50 -5.50
CA LEU A 272 4.52 3.62 -5.17
C LEU A 272 5.30 4.10 -6.41
N LEU A 273 5.83 3.18 -7.20
CA LEU A 273 6.52 3.51 -8.46
C LEU A 273 5.54 4.08 -9.49
N ALA A 274 4.34 3.51 -9.61
CA ALA A 274 3.30 4.03 -10.50
C ALA A 274 2.89 5.46 -10.13
N ASN A 275 2.68 5.76 -8.85
CA ASN A 275 2.40 7.11 -8.37
C ASN A 275 3.57 8.07 -8.65
N THR A 276 4.83 7.62 -8.49
CA THR A 276 6.02 8.43 -8.80
C THR A 276 6.09 8.77 -10.29
N VAL A 277 5.79 7.82 -11.16
CA VAL A 277 5.70 8.07 -12.62
C VAL A 277 4.55 9.02 -12.93
N ALA A 278 3.39 8.85 -12.30
CA ALA A 278 2.24 9.75 -12.48
C ALA A 278 2.56 11.17 -12.01
N ALA A 279 3.28 11.34 -10.90
CA ALA A 279 3.74 12.64 -10.42
C ALA A 279 4.67 13.34 -11.43
N ALA A 280 5.58 12.61 -12.06
CA ALA A 280 6.48 13.14 -13.08
C ALA A 280 5.79 13.56 -14.39
N ARG A 281 4.53 13.17 -14.63
CA ARG A 281 3.73 13.63 -15.79
C ARG A 281 3.15 15.03 -15.59
N GLN A 282 3.01 15.46 -14.35
CA GLN A 282 2.43 16.77 -14.03
C GLN A 282 3.41 17.87 -14.47
N PRO A 283 2.93 18.99 -15.04
CA PRO A 283 3.78 20.07 -15.53
C PRO A 283 4.55 20.78 -14.42
#